data_aaaddd2998b918d72c7f099720bd6b93
#
_entry.id   aaaddd2998b918d72c7f099720bd6b93
#
_cell.length_a   1.000
_cell.length_b   1.000
_cell.length_c   1.000
_cell.angle_alpha   90.00
_cell.angle_beta   90.00
_cell.angle_gamma   90.00
#
_symmetry.space_group_name_H-M   'P 1'
#
loop_
_entity.id
_entity.type
_entity.pdbx_description
1 polymer ?
#
loop_
_entity_poly.entity_id
_entity_poly.type
_entity_poly.pdbx_seq_one_letter_code
_entity_poly.pdbx_strand_id
1 'polypeptide(L)' 'MKASELREKTLEELQQEVENLSKEHFNYRMQQSTGQLGQSHMLKEVKKDIARVKTVLKEKRKEA' A
#
# COMPACT_ATOMS: atom_id res chain seq x y z
N MET A 1 -2.39 9.29 -0.24
CA MET A 1 -2.95 8.57 0.94
C MET A 1 -2.38 9.19 2.21
N LYS A 2 -3.24 9.71 3.06
CA LYS A 2 -2.82 10.39 4.29
C LYS A 2 -2.96 9.46 5.49
N ALA A 3 -2.02 9.55 6.43
CA ALA A 3 -2.04 8.72 7.64
C ALA A 3 -3.31 8.97 8.47
N SER A 4 -3.79 10.22 8.52
CA SER A 4 -5.00 10.56 9.27
C SER A 4 -6.23 9.84 8.72
N GLU A 5 -6.33 9.72 7.40
CA GLU A 5 -7.41 8.98 6.75
C GLU A 5 -7.33 7.49 7.06
N LEU A 6 -6.12 6.95 7.07
CA LEU A 6 -5.90 5.54 7.37
C LEU A 6 -6.26 5.21 8.82
N ARG A 7 -6.01 6.14 9.74
CA ARG A 7 -6.31 5.92 11.16
C ARG A 7 -7.81 5.85 11.45
N GLU A 8 -8.63 6.38 10.56
CA GLU A 8 -10.09 6.30 10.67
C GLU A 8 -10.64 4.95 10.22
N LYS A 9 -9.84 4.16 9.50
CA LYS A 9 -10.27 2.85 8.98
C LYS A 9 -10.17 1.76 10.05
N THR A 10 -11.00 0.73 9.90
CA THR A 10 -10.93 -0.46 10.76
C THR A 10 -9.72 -1.31 10.40
N LEU A 11 -9.36 -2.26 11.29
CA LEU A 11 -8.30 -3.23 11.01
C LEU A 11 -8.57 -4.02 9.72
N GLU A 12 -9.81 -4.46 9.54
CA GLU A 12 -10.19 -5.21 8.33
C GLU A 12 -10.03 -4.39 7.07
N GLU A 13 -10.44 -3.13 7.11
CA GLU A 13 -10.29 -2.22 5.98
C GLU A 13 -8.82 -1.98 5.65
N LEU A 14 -7.98 -1.83 6.68
CA LEU A 14 -6.54 -1.64 6.49
C LEU A 14 -5.88 -2.88 5.91
N GLN A 15 -6.27 -4.07 6.36
CA GLN A 15 -5.76 -5.33 5.81
C GLN A 15 -6.14 -5.47 4.34
N GLN A 16 -7.38 -5.11 3.99
CA GLN A 16 -7.83 -5.12 2.61
C GLN A 16 -7.03 -4.14 1.76
N GLU A 17 -6.72 -2.97 2.31
CA GLU A 17 -5.91 -1.96 1.63
C GLU A 17 -4.51 -2.49 1.33
N VAL A 18 -3.88 -3.18 2.28
CA VAL A 18 -2.56 -3.81 2.08
C VAL A 18 -2.62 -4.83 0.95
N GLU A 19 -3.65 -5.67 0.93
CA GLU A 19 -3.81 -6.66 -0.13
C GLU A 19 -3.96 -6.01 -1.50
N ASN A 20 -4.79 -4.97 -1.59
CA ASN A 20 -5.02 -4.26 -2.84
C ASN A 20 -3.75 -3.58 -3.34
N LEU A 21 -3.02 -2.93 -2.44
CA LEU A 21 -1.76 -2.27 -2.78
C LEU A 21 -0.67 -3.27 -3.18
N SER A 22 -0.65 -4.43 -2.54
CA SER A 22 0.30 -5.50 -2.90
C SER A 22 0.04 -6.03 -4.30
N LYS A 23 -1.23 -6.20 -4.68
CA LYS A 23 -1.61 -6.62 -6.02
C LYS A 23 -1.22 -5.57 -7.05
N GLU A 24 -1.46 -4.30 -6.74
CA GLU A 24 -1.10 -3.19 -7.61
C GLU A 24 0.41 -3.10 -7.80
N HIS A 25 1.18 -3.27 -6.72
CA HIS A 25 2.63 -3.30 -6.77
C HIS A 25 3.14 -4.43 -7.65
N PHE A 26 2.56 -5.60 -7.50
CA PHE A 26 2.90 -6.76 -8.33
C PHE A 26 2.65 -6.47 -9.81
N ASN A 27 1.49 -5.90 -10.13
CA ASN A 27 1.13 -5.56 -11.50
C ASN A 27 2.11 -4.55 -12.11
N TYR A 28 2.50 -3.54 -11.35
CA TYR A 28 3.48 -2.56 -11.82
C TYR A 28 4.86 -3.19 -12.06
N ARG A 29 5.27 -4.12 -11.20
CA ARG A 29 6.53 -4.83 -11.39
C ARG A 29 6.51 -5.67 -12.65
N MET A 30 5.39 -6.34 -12.92
CA MET A 30 5.21 -7.12 -14.14
C MET A 30 5.30 -6.22 -15.37
N GLN A 31 4.62 -5.07 -15.36
CA GLN A 31 4.65 -4.12 -16.46
C GLN A 31 6.07 -3.59 -16.69
N GLN A 32 6.79 -3.32 -15.63
CA GLN A 32 8.16 -2.84 -15.72
C GLN A 32 9.09 -3.90 -16.35
N SER A 33 8.92 -5.15 -15.96
CA SER A 33 9.75 -6.24 -16.48
C SER A 33 9.52 -6.49 -17.98
N THR A 34 8.33 -6.17 -18.48
CA THR A 34 8.00 -6.28 -19.90
C THR A 34 8.27 -5.00 -20.68
N GLY A 35 8.74 -3.96 -20.01
CA GLY A 35 9.01 -2.67 -20.62
C GLY A 35 7.78 -1.81 -20.86
N GLN A 36 6.62 -2.21 -20.37
CA GLN A 36 5.38 -1.47 -20.57
C GLN A 36 5.22 -0.29 -19.62
N LEU A 37 5.83 -0.36 -18.43
CA LEU A 37 5.77 0.72 -17.46
C LEU A 37 6.87 1.72 -17.76
N GLY A 38 6.47 2.91 -18.20
CA GLY A 38 7.41 3.94 -18.62
C GLY A 38 8.13 4.66 -17.48
N GLN A 39 7.60 4.59 -16.25
CA GLN A 39 8.15 5.33 -15.11
C GLN A 39 8.13 4.47 -13.86
N SER A 40 9.29 4.39 -13.20
CA SER A 40 9.45 3.61 -11.98
C SER A 40 8.89 4.32 -10.74
N HIS A 41 8.55 5.61 -10.83
CA HIS A 41 8.04 6.35 -9.67
C HIS A 41 6.72 5.77 -9.15
N MET A 42 5.93 5.14 -10.01
CA MET A 42 4.68 4.50 -9.59
C MET A 42 4.94 3.36 -8.62
N LEU A 43 6.00 2.59 -8.84
CA LEU A 43 6.40 1.53 -7.91
C LEU A 43 6.79 2.12 -6.55
N LYS A 44 7.51 3.23 -6.55
CA LYS A 44 7.93 3.91 -5.32
C LYS A 44 6.71 4.43 -4.54
N GLU A 45 5.74 5.01 -5.24
CA GLU A 45 4.52 5.53 -4.62
C GLU A 45 3.72 4.43 -3.95
N VAL A 46 3.49 3.32 -4.66
CA VAL A 46 2.75 2.19 -4.12
C VAL A 46 3.49 1.60 -2.92
N LYS A 47 4.80 1.49 -3.00
CA LYS A 47 5.62 0.97 -1.92
C LYS A 47 5.52 1.84 -0.66
N LYS A 48 5.52 3.16 -0.83
CA LYS A 48 5.32 4.10 0.27
C LYS A 48 3.94 3.94 0.89
N ASP A 49 2.92 3.79 0.06
CA ASP A 49 1.55 3.61 0.54
C ASP A 49 1.42 2.31 1.33
N ILE A 50 2.02 1.22 0.87
CA ILE A 50 2.03 -0.06 1.58
C ILE A 50 2.68 0.13 2.96
N ALA A 51 3.83 0.80 3.02
CA ALA A 51 4.53 1.04 4.27
C ALA A 51 3.68 1.87 5.24
N ARG A 52 2.99 2.89 4.73
CA ARG A 52 2.11 3.74 5.51
C ARG A 52 0.95 2.95 6.12
N VAL A 53 0.28 2.15 5.30
CA VAL A 53 -0.85 1.35 5.76
C VAL A 53 -0.39 0.33 6.80
N LYS A 54 0.74 -0.31 6.58
CA LYS A 54 1.29 -1.29 7.53
C LYS A 54 1.64 -0.63 8.87
N THR A 55 2.16 0.58 8.84
CA THR A 55 2.49 1.33 10.05
C THR A 55 1.23 1.63 10.86
N VAL A 56 0.17 2.12 10.22
CA VAL A 56 -1.10 2.41 10.89
C VAL A 56 -1.74 1.13 11.41
N LEU A 57 -1.68 0.05 10.64
CA LEU A 57 -2.19 -1.25 11.06
C LEU A 57 -1.50 -1.74 12.33
N LYS A 58 -0.18 -1.58 12.40
CA LYS A 58 0.60 -1.94 13.58
C LYS A 58 0.21 -1.09 14.78
N GLU A 59 0.01 0.21 14.59
CA GLU A 59 -0.45 1.10 15.65
C GLU A 59 -1.79 0.65 16.22
N LYS A 60 -2.75 0.33 15.35
CA LYS A 60 -4.07 -0.11 15.77
C LYS A 60 -4.04 -1.44 16.51
N ARG A 61 -3.19 -2.37 16.10
CA ARG A 61 -3.01 -3.65 16.79
C ARG A 61 -2.50 -3.46 18.20
N LYS A 62 -1.63 -2.48 18.41
CA LYS A 62 -1.11 -2.17 19.74
C LYS A 62 -2.14 -1.54 20.66
N GLU A 63 -3.08 -0.80 20.09
CA GLU A 63 -4.17 -0.17 20.83
C GLU A 63 -5.28 -1.15 21.21
N ALA A 64 -5.36 -2.26 20.50
CA ALA A 64 -6.44 -3.25 20.70
C ALA A 64 -6.21 -4.15 21.91
#